data_327c8c93a8eba5f3889307db180727d6
#
_entry.id   327c8c93a8eba5f3889307db180727d6
#
_cell.length_a   1.000
_cell.length_b   1.000
_cell.length_c   1.000
_cell.angle_alpha   90.00
_cell.angle_beta   90.00
_cell.angle_gamma   90.00
#
_symmetry.space_group_name_H-M   'P 1'
#
loop_
_entity.id
_entity.type
_entity.pdbx_description
1 polymer ?
#
loop_
_entity_poly.entity_id
_entity_poly.type
_entity_poly.pdbx_seq_one_letter_code
_entity_poly.pdbx_strand_id
1 'polypeptide(L)'
;RPSISGHVPLQAGFFILDAYGLKPKGTPDWRSLDNQAWIGRPPAAVTVSGAQHVSFDRCRIEHTAASGLDFVDAVQDSTVEGCRFNDIGLNGLVAGEFAGGGFESHLPWNPADERTICARLKFTNNLLTDCATEDWGGVALIAGIVRDTTIAHNEIDGTSYTGISLGWSWTRSANASRGNLIHANLIRNFATRVSDTGGIYTLSAQPGTVVSENAVLHPIISPYVHDPEHWYYLYTDEGSSLITVRDNWSPEKRFLQNANGPGNQWENNGPQVSEKIKAAAGLEPAFQDLLKQ
;
A
#
# COMPACT_ATOMS: atom_id res chain seq x y z
N ARG A 1 -19.90 -2.42 -2.48
CA ARG A 1 -20.80 -2.49 -1.33
C ARG A 1 -20.41 -1.43 -0.36
N PRO A 2 -21.36 -0.70 0.22
CA PRO A 2 -21.01 0.26 1.26
C PRO A 2 -20.32 -0.47 2.39
N SER A 3 -19.34 0.18 2.99
CA SER A 3 -18.76 -0.31 4.22
C SER A 3 -19.88 -0.48 5.23
N ILE A 4 -19.93 -1.63 5.82
CA ILE A 4 -20.99 -1.94 6.78
C ILE A 4 -20.79 -1.14 8.07
N SER A 5 -19.61 -0.64 8.31
CA SER A 5 -19.32 0.11 9.53
C SER A 5 -19.61 1.60 9.44
N GLY A 6 -19.62 2.19 8.28
CA GLY A 6 -19.92 3.63 8.08
C GLY A 6 -19.04 4.62 8.83
N HIS A 7 -18.13 4.18 9.66
CA HIS A 7 -17.40 5.01 10.62
C HIS A 7 -15.90 4.73 10.65
N VAL A 8 -15.48 3.57 10.21
CA VAL A 8 -14.07 3.26 10.11
C VAL A 8 -13.63 3.52 8.70
N PRO A 9 -12.67 4.39 8.47
CA PRO A 9 -12.04 4.45 7.17
C PRO A 9 -11.57 3.04 6.84
N LEU A 10 -11.99 2.55 5.70
CA LEU A 10 -11.60 1.24 5.22
C LEU A 10 -10.15 1.35 4.84
N GLN A 11 -9.30 1.16 5.78
CA GLN A 11 -7.88 1.24 5.58
C GLN A 11 -7.48 0.27 4.48
N ALA A 12 -6.78 0.75 3.49
CA ALA A 12 -6.38 -0.04 2.34
C ALA A 12 -7.53 -0.68 1.53
N GLY A 13 -8.73 -0.15 1.63
CA GLY A 13 -9.89 -0.65 0.91
C GLY A 13 -10.39 -2.02 1.34
N PHE A 14 -10.01 -2.50 2.52
CA PHE A 14 -10.53 -3.74 3.08
C PHE A 14 -11.71 -3.46 4.00
N PHE A 15 -12.70 -4.33 3.99
CA PHE A 15 -13.85 -4.20 4.87
C PHE A 15 -13.48 -4.61 6.30
N ILE A 16 -13.49 -3.64 7.20
CA ILE A 16 -13.38 -3.87 8.63
C ILE A 16 -14.79 -3.99 9.18
N LEU A 17 -15.15 -5.20 9.61
CA LEU A 17 -16.54 -5.54 9.87
C LEU A 17 -16.92 -5.44 11.33
N ASP A 18 -16.33 -4.69 12.21
CA ASP A 18 -16.66 -4.98 13.53
C ASP A 18 -16.85 -3.88 14.49
N ALA A 19 -16.36 -2.69 14.21
CA ALA A 19 -16.38 -1.61 15.19
C ALA A 19 -17.76 -1.33 15.84
N TYR A 20 -18.86 -1.78 15.26
CA TYR A 20 -20.21 -1.38 15.70
C TYR A 20 -21.22 -2.52 15.81
N GLY A 21 -20.81 -3.65 16.29
CA GLY A 21 -21.76 -4.68 16.67
C GLY A 21 -21.84 -5.89 15.75
N LEU A 22 -21.02 -5.96 14.72
CA LEU A 22 -20.89 -7.17 13.90
C LEU A 22 -19.81 -8.11 14.44
N LYS A 23 -19.71 -8.18 15.77
CA LYS A 23 -18.75 -9.02 16.45
C LYS A 23 -19.01 -10.50 16.23
N PRO A 24 -17.97 -11.33 16.18
CA PRO A 24 -18.15 -12.75 16.32
C PRO A 24 -18.84 -13.06 17.65
N LYS A 25 -19.65 -14.06 17.61
CA LYS A 25 -20.22 -14.63 18.83
C LYS A 25 -19.08 -15.04 19.76
N GLY A 26 -19.06 -14.45 20.96
CA GLY A 26 -18.01 -14.74 21.94
C GLY A 26 -16.91 -13.71 22.05
N THR A 27 -16.95 -12.63 21.28
CA THR A 27 -16.06 -11.49 21.52
C THR A 27 -16.37 -10.90 22.89
N PRO A 28 -15.40 -10.86 23.84
CA PRO A 28 -15.72 -10.66 25.25
C PRO A 28 -16.08 -9.23 25.63
N ASP A 29 -15.48 -8.23 25.02
CA ASP A 29 -15.73 -6.85 25.35
C ASP A 29 -15.30 -5.89 24.22
N TRP A 30 -15.49 -4.61 24.46
CA TRP A 30 -15.11 -3.55 23.51
C TRP A 30 -13.61 -3.46 23.23
N ARG A 31 -12.75 -3.95 24.11
CA ARG A 31 -11.29 -3.91 23.93
C ARG A 31 -10.81 -4.94 22.92
N SER A 32 -11.56 -6.02 22.77
CA SER A 32 -11.25 -6.98 21.73
C SER A 32 -11.55 -6.47 20.34
N LEU A 33 -12.33 -5.40 20.21
CA LEU A 33 -12.59 -4.74 18.93
C LEU A 33 -11.35 -4.04 18.38
N ASP A 34 -10.52 -3.48 19.24
CA ASP A 34 -9.29 -2.82 18.82
C ASP A 34 -8.29 -3.81 18.19
N ASN A 35 -8.45 -5.09 18.50
CA ASN A 35 -7.54 -6.14 18.08
C ASN A 35 -8.15 -7.11 17.05
N GLN A 36 -9.43 -6.97 16.75
CA GLN A 36 -10.14 -7.87 15.83
C GLN A 36 -10.74 -7.09 14.69
N ALA A 37 -10.02 -7.00 13.62
CA ALA A 37 -10.54 -6.50 12.36
C ALA A 37 -10.93 -7.68 11.47
N TRP A 38 -12.19 -7.72 11.07
CA TRP A 38 -12.65 -8.67 10.06
C TRP A 38 -12.51 -8.05 8.71
N ILE A 39 -11.70 -8.70 7.93
CA ILE A 39 -11.29 -8.17 6.66
C ILE A 39 -11.90 -9.01 5.57
N GLY A 40 -12.77 -8.40 4.79
CA GLY A 40 -13.23 -8.96 3.54
C GLY A 40 -12.36 -8.41 2.42
N ARG A 41 -11.65 -9.28 1.70
CA ARG A 41 -10.91 -8.86 0.51
C ARG A 41 -11.90 -8.43 -0.57
N PRO A 42 -11.87 -7.19 -1.05
CA PRO A 42 -12.77 -6.74 -2.10
C PRO A 42 -12.43 -7.43 -3.43
N PRO A 43 -13.40 -7.60 -4.32
CA PRO A 43 -13.12 -8.15 -5.64
C PRO A 43 -12.22 -7.24 -6.47
N ALA A 44 -11.54 -7.83 -7.43
CA ALA A 44 -10.81 -7.11 -8.46
C ALA A 44 -11.32 -7.46 -9.86
N ALA A 45 -11.08 -6.57 -10.83
CA ALA A 45 -11.41 -6.84 -12.23
C ALA A 45 -10.62 -8.03 -12.77
N VAL A 46 -9.36 -8.16 -12.31
CA VAL A 46 -8.49 -9.31 -12.60
C VAL A 46 -7.93 -9.86 -11.30
N THR A 47 -8.07 -11.15 -11.08
CA THR A 47 -7.54 -11.84 -9.90
C THR A 47 -6.60 -12.96 -10.34
N VAL A 48 -5.43 -13.04 -9.71
CA VAL A 48 -4.40 -14.06 -9.93
C VAL A 48 -4.13 -14.78 -8.60
N SER A 49 -4.17 -16.10 -8.59
CA SER A 49 -3.92 -16.94 -7.44
C SER A 49 -3.18 -18.21 -7.87
N GLY A 50 -2.28 -18.74 -7.05
CA GLY A 50 -1.59 -19.99 -7.28
C GLY A 50 -0.79 -20.05 -8.60
N ALA A 51 -0.15 -18.95 -9.00
CA ALA A 51 0.45 -18.81 -10.31
C ALA A 51 1.93 -18.37 -10.25
N GLN A 52 2.70 -18.75 -11.25
CA GLN A 52 4.09 -18.33 -11.41
C GLN A 52 4.35 -17.81 -12.83
N HIS A 53 5.30 -16.89 -12.94
CA HIS A 53 5.73 -16.32 -14.22
C HIS A 53 4.58 -15.67 -15.03
N VAL A 54 3.62 -15.06 -14.33
CA VAL A 54 2.58 -14.26 -14.95
C VAL A 54 3.13 -12.88 -15.28
N SER A 55 2.86 -12.39 -16.48
CA SER A 55 3.27 -11.05 -16.90
C SER A 55 2.08 -10.27 -17.44
N PHE A 56 1.89 -9.09 -16.88
CA PHE A 56 1.05 -8.03 -17.46
C PHE A 56 2.00 -6.97 -18.01
N ASP A 57 2.08 -6.87 -19.32
CA ASP A 57 2.92 -5.91 -20.02
C ASP A 57 2.07 -4.96 -20.84
N ARG A 58 2.20 -3.66 -20.57
CA ARG A 58 1.50 -2.56 -21.24
C ARG A 58 -0.03 -2.76 -21.33
N CYS A 59 -0.61 -3.39 -20.31
CA CYS A 59 -2.05 -3.59 -20.21
C CYS A 59 -2.74 -2.31 -19.70
N ARG A 60 -4.04 -2.18 -20.02
CA ARG A 60 -4.91 -1.15 -19.48
C ARG A 60 -6.00 -1.79 -18.64
N ILE A 61 -6.16 -1.30 -17.43
CA ILE A 61 -7.24 -1.65 -16.50
C ILE A 61 -7.87 -0.33 -16.10
N GLU A 62 -9.07 -0.09 -16.59
CA GLU A 62 -9.71 1.22 -16.48
C GLU A 62 -11.20 1.07 -16.18
N HIS A 63 -11.79 2.08 -15.53
CA HIS A 63 -13.23 2.18 -15.26
C HIS A 63 -13.76 0.98 -14.46
N THR A 64 -13.09 0.60 -13.38
CA THR A 64 -13.51 -0.51 -12.53
C THR A 64 -14.15 0.03 -11.25
N ALA A 65 -15.27 -0.54 -10.84
CA ALA A 65 -15.98 -0.14 -9.61
C ALA A 65 -15.33 -0.72 -8.34
N ALA A 66 -14.36 -1.59 -8.47
CA ALA A 66 -13.62 -2.24 -7.37
C ALA A 66 -12.13 -2.16 -7.64
N SER A 67 -11.33 -3.11 -7.14
CA SER A 67 -9.89 -3.12 -7.41
C SER A 67 -9.59 -3.46 -8.87
N GLY A 68 -8.48 -2.97 -9.39
CA GLY A 68 -8.05 -3.23 -10.76
C GLY A 68 -7.48 -4.64 -10.93
N LEU A 69 -6.29 -4.88 -10.39
CA LEU A 69 -5.56 -6.16 -10.47
C LEU A 69 -5.17 -6.62 -9.06
N ASP A 70 -5.38 -7.91 -8.77
CA ASP A 70 -5.08 -8.48 -7.46
C ASP A 70 -4.31 -9.81 -7.56
N PHE A 71 -3.10 -9.85 -7.00
CA PHE A 71 -2.30 -11.05 -6.78
C PHE A 71 -2.57 -11.57 -5.37
N VAL A 72 -3.51 -12.51 -5.25
CA VAL A 72 -4.12 -12.89 -3.96
C VAL A 72 -3.18 -13.71 -3.08
N ASP A 73 -2.76 -14.88 -3.57
CA ASP A 73 -1.95 -15.84 -2.82
C ASP A 73 -1.11 -16.70 -3.76
N ALA A 74 0.02 -17.20 -3.26
CA ALA A 74 0.91 -18.12 -3.98
C ALA A 74 1.30 -17.64 -5.40
N VAL A 75 1.35 -16.30 -5.62
CA VAL A 75 1.83 -15.75 -6.89
C VAL A 75 3.30 -15.40 -6.76
N GLN A 76 4.12 -15.99 -7.62
CA GLN A 76 5.57 -15.84 -7.54
C GLN A 76 6.18 -15.52 -8.90
N ASP A 77 7.37 -14.89 -8.88
CA ASP A 77 8.17 -14.63 -10.09
C ASP A 77 7.38 -13.94 -11.21
N SER A 78 6.53 -12.99 -10.85
CA SER A 78 5.53 -12.38 -11.75
C SER A 78 5.72 -10.88 -11.87
N THR A 79 5.28 -10.28 -12.96
CA THR A 79 5.53 -8.88 -13.29
C THR A 79 4.26 -8.15 -13.71
N VAL A 80 4.18 -6.86 -13.34
CA VAL A 80 3.25 -5.89 -13.91
C VAL A 80 4.09 -4.70 -14.34
N GLU A 81 4.24 -4.50 -15.64
CA GLU A 81 5.15 -3.50 -16.18
C GLU A 81 4.50 -2.67 -17.28
N GLY A 82 4.70 -1.36 -17.22
CA GLY A 82 4.20 -0.44 -18.24
C GLY A 82 2.67 -0.41 -18.36
N CYS A 83 1.96 -0.86 -17.33
CA CYS A 83 0.51 -0.90 -17.33
C CYS A 83 -0.09 0.44 -16.91
N ARG A 84 -1.30 0.70 -17.37
CA ARG A 84 -2.10 1.85 -16.93
C ARG A 84 -3.30 1.38 -16.12
N PHE A 85 -3.45 1.99 -14.95
CA PHE A 85 -4.64 1.88 -14.10
C PHE A 85 -5.27 3.26 -14.01
N ASN A 86 -6.52 3.39 -14.40
CA ASN A 86 -7.19 4.70 -14.41
C ASN A 86 -8.67 4.57 -14.07
N ASP A 87 -9.18 5.51 -13.28
CA ASP A 87 -10.57 5.51 -12.83
C ASP A 87 -10.94 4.18 -12.17
N ILE A 88 -10.22 3.88 -11.11
CA ILE A 88 -10.37 2.66 -10.31
C ILE A 88 -11.15 2.99 -9.05
N GLY A 89 -12.31 2.36 -8.87
CA GLY A 89 -13.19 2.64 -7.74
C GLY A 89 -12.56 2.33 -6.38
N LEU A 90 -11.62 1.39 -6.33
CA LEU A 90 -10.93 1.00 -5.10
C LEU A 90 -9.40 0.96 -5.32
N ASN A 91 -8.73 -0.15 -5.02
CA ASN A 91 -7.28 -0.23 -5.17
C ASN A 91 -6.87 -0.44 -6.63
N GLY A 92 -5.86 0.26 -7.09
CA GLY A 92 -5.33 0.05 -8.44
C GLY A 92 -4.70 -1.33 -8.59
N LEU A 93 -3.65 -1.60 -7.84
CA LEU A 93 -2.92 -2.86 -7.82
C LEU A 93 -2.78 -3.38 -6.40
N VAL A 94 -3.11 -4.65 -6.20
CA VAL A 94 -3.12 -5.33 -4.90
C VAL A 94 -2.23 -6.57 -4.95
N ALA A 95 -1.50 -6.86 -3.88
CA ALA A 95 -0.76 -8.11 -3.78
C ALA A 95 -0.61 -8.60 -2.34
N GLY A 96 -0.58 -9.92 -2.17
CA GLY A 96 -0.19 -10.58 -0.94
C GLY A 96 -1.31 -10.79 0.07
N GLU A 97 -0.93 -11.25 1.25
CA GLU A 97 -1.86 -11.62 2.32
C GLU A 97 -2.15 -10.43 3.26
N PHE A 98 -3.36 -10.36 3.74
CA PHE A 98 -3.83 -9.26 4.58
C PHE A 98 -4.45 -9.69 5.92
N ALA A 99 -4.53 -10.94 6.24
CA ALA A 99 -5.02 -11.37 7.55
C ALA A 99 -4.87 -12.87 7.84
N GLY A 100 -4.26 -13.63 6.96
CA GLY A 100 -3.86 -15.02 7.22
C GLY A 100 -4.94 -15.97 7.74
N GLY A 101 -6.20 -15.79 7.37
CA GLY A 101 -7.31 -16.61 7.84
C GLY A 101 -7.64 -16.47 9.33
N GLY A 102 -6.96 -15.59 10.05
CA GLY A 102 -7.29 -15.15 11.40
C GLY A 102 -7.78 -13.70 11.36
N PHE A 103 -8.59 -13.33 12.32
CA PHE A 103 -9.19 -12.01 12.38
C PHE A 103 -8.50 -11.07 13.35
N GLU A 104 -7.36 -11.51 13.88
CA GLU A 104 -6.54 -10.72 14.80
C GLU A 104 -5.46 -9.96 14.03
N SER A 105 -5.69 -8.69 13.78
CA SER A 105 -4.81 -7.85 12.97
C SER A 105 -3.47 -7.52 13.64
N HIS A 106 -3.30 -7.83 14.92
CA HIS A 106 -2.05 -7.62 15.66
C HIS A 106 -1.16 -8.86 15.73
N LEU A 107 -1.59 -9.97 15.13
CA LEU A 107 -0.79 -11.18 15.05
C LEU A 107 0.04 -11.25 13.76
N PRO A 108 1.26 -11.80 13.84
CA PRO A 108 2.07 -12.01 12.64
C PRO A 108 1.51 -13.19 11.83
N TRP A 109 1.59 -13.07 10.52
CA TRP A 109 1.29 -14.16 9.60
C TRP A 109 2.58 -14.86 9.15
N ASN A 110 2.71 -16.13 9.46
CA ASN A 110 3.82 -16.98 9.09
C ASN A 110 3.28 -18.35 8.66
N PRO A 111 2.97 -18.55 7.37
CA PRO A 111 2.41 -19.81 6.91
C PRO A 111 3.43 -20.94 6.99
N ALA A 112 2.97 -22.14 7.34
CA ALA A 112 3.81 -23.34 7.34
C ALA A 112 4.28 -23.72 5.93
N ASP A 113 3.47 -23.44 4.92
CA ASP A 113 3.83 -23.61 3.51
C ASP A 113 4.20 -22.24 2.91
N GLU A 114 5.49 -21.97 2.81
CA GLU A 114 5.98 -20.70 2.25
C GLU A 114 5.64 -20.49 0.76
N ARG A 115 5.17 -21.51 0.07
CA ARG A 115 4.73 -21.40 -1.33
C ARG A 115 3.44 -20.60 -1.46
N THR A 116 2.68 -20.46 -0.38
CA THR A 116 1.48 -19.61 -0.33
C THR A 116 1.79 -18.12 -0.32
N ILE A 117 3.03 -17.74 -0.03
CA ILE A 117 3.43 -16.34 0.02
C ILE A 117 3.60 -15.79 -1.40
N CYS A 118 3.00 -14.64 -1.67
CA CYS A 118 3.32 -13.86 -2.86
C CYS A 118 4.75 -13.34 -2.77
N ALA A 119 5.60 -13.67 -3.73
CA ALA A 119 7.03 -13.38 -3.65
C ALA A 119 7.68 -13.11 -5.00
N ARG A 120 8.78 -12.35 -4.99
CA ARG A 120 9.57 -11.99 -6.18
C ARG A 120 8.70 -11.38 -7.27
N LEU A 121 7.77 -10.52 -6.84
CA LEU A 121 6.94 -9.74 -7.74
C LEU A 121 7.69 -8.48 -8.18
N LYS A 122 7.39 -8.00 -9.38
CA LYS A 122 7.90 -6.73 -9.89
C LYS A 122 6.74 -5.89 -10.40
N PHE A 123 6.53 -4.76 -9.78
CA PHE A 123 5.56 -3.75 -10.19
C PHE A 123 6.34 -2.51 -10.63
N THR A 124 6.58 -2.40 -11.94
CA THR A 124 7.51 -1.42 -12.46
C THR A 124 6.92 -0.61 -13.60
N ASN A 125 7.25 0.68 -13.63
CA ASN A 125 6.87 1.58 -14.72
C ASN A 125 5.36 1.64 -14.99
N ASN A 126 4.53 1.47 -13.97
CA ASN A 126 3.08 1.57 -14.13
C ASN A 126 2.60 3.00 -13.85
N LEU A 127 1.60 3.42 -14.59
CA LEU A 127 0.88 4.66 -14.37
C LEU A 127 -0.45 4.35 -13.66
N LEU A 128 -0.60 4.87 -12.44
CA LEU A 128 -1.83 4.71 -11.66
C LEU A 128 -2.43 6.10 -11.42
N THR A 129 -3.59 6.33 -12.01
CA THR A 129 -4.29 7.63 -11.92
C THR A 129 -5.72 7.44 -11.44
N ASP A 130 -6.20 8.36 -10.61
CA ASP A 130 -7.59 8.37 -10.12
C ASP A 130 -7.98 7.02 -9.51
N CYS A 131 -7.23 6.56 -8.51
CA CYS A 131 -7.56 5.37 -7.74
C CYS A 131 -8.35 5.71 -6.47
N ALA A 132 -9.16 4.74 -6.00
CA ALA A 132 -10.05 4.89 -4.85
C ALA A 132 -11.12 5.97 -5.04
N THR A 133 -11.67 6.06 -6.23
CA THR A 133 -12.65 7.09 -6.59
C THR A 133 -14.02 6.85 -5.94
N GLU A 134 -14.39 5.61 -5.68
CA GLU A 134 -15.67 5.19 -5.10
C GLU A 134 -15.55 4.77 -3.63
N ASP A 135 -14.55 3.98 -3.29
CA ASP A 135 -14.23 3.61 -1.91
C ASP A 135 -12.94 4.32 -1.47
N TRP A 136 -13.11 5.36 -0.69
CA TRP A 136 -12.05 6.30 -0.37
C TRP A 136 -10.94 5.75 0.53
N GLY A 137 -11.16 4.61 1.18
CA GLY A 137 -10.11 3.91 1.92
C GLY A 137 -9.13 3.13 1.04
N GLY A 138 -9.33 3.12 -0.27
CA GLY A 138 -8.46 2.44 -1.22
C GLY A 138 -7.08 3.09 -1.36
N VAL A 139 -6.14 2.31 -1.88
CA VAL A 139 -4.75 2.67 -2.11
C VAL A 139 -4.41 2.48 -3.59
N ALA A 140 -3.63 3.37 -4.17
CA ALA A 140 -3.28 3.18 -5.58
C ALA A 140 -2.50 1.87 -5.80
N LEU A 141 -1.47 1.60 -4.99
CA LEU A 141 -0.74 0.34 -4.99
C LEU A 141 -0.56 -0.17 -3.56
N ILE A 142 -1.12 -1.34 -3.27
CA ILE A 142 -0.98 -1.95 -1.95
C ILE A 142 -0.40 -3.36 -2.04
N ALA A 143 0.67 -3.60 -1.29
CA ALA A 143 1.21 -4.93 -1.05
C ALA A 143 1.13 -5.23 0.45
N GLY A 144 0.36 -6.22 0.83
CA GLY A 144 0.23 -6.67 2.21
C GLY A 144 1.48 -7.43 2.66
N ILE A 145 1.33 -8.64 3.13
CA ILE A 145 2.46 -9.48 3.46
C ILE A 145 2.98 -10.13 2.17
N VAL A 146 4.09 -9.61 1.67
CA VAL A 146 4.79 -10.08 0.47
C VAL A 146 6.29 -10.22 0.74
N ARG A 147 7.00 -10.92 -0.11
CA ARG A 147 8.43 -11.18 0.06
C ARG A 147 9.21 -10.88 -1.21
N ASP A 148 10.40 -10.26 -1.06
CA ASP A 148 11.34 -10.00 -2.15
C ASP A 148 10.68 -9.31 -3.36
N THR A 149 9.75 -8.38 -3.07
CA THR A 149 8.92 -7.70 -4.06
C THR A 149 9.51 -6.32 -4.36
N THR A 150 9.58 -5.98 -5.64
CA THR A 150 10.06 -4.67 -6.12
C THR A 150 8.88 -3.84 -6.61
N ILE A 151 8.76 -2.63 -6.08
CA ILE A 151 7.81 -1.58 -6.50
C ILE A 151 8.64 -0.39 -6.93
N ALA A 152 8.87 -0.22 -8.23
CA ALA A 152 9.82 0.78 -8.69
C ALA A 152 9.38 1.51 -9.96
N HIS A 153 9.79 2.78 -10.06
CA HIS A 153 9.51 3.61 -11.23
C HIS A 153 8.03 3.74 -11.58
N ASN A 154 7.12 3.54 -10.62
CA ASN A 154 5.71 3.81 -10.87
C ASN A 154 5.40 5.30 -10.70
N GLU A 155 4.45 5.79 -11.47
CA GLU A 155 3.89 7.12 -11.31
C GLU A 155 2.46 7.01 -10.81
N ILE A 156 2.19 7.63 -9.65
CA ILE A 156 0.88 7.65 -8.99
C ILE A 156 0.41 9.09 -8.92
N ASP A 157 -0.76 9.34 -9.50
CA ASP A 157 -1.36 10.66 -9.56
C ASP A 157 -2.86 10.61 -9.27
N GLY A 158 -3.25 11.05 -8.10
CA GLY A 158 -4.64 11.03 -7.67
C GLY A 158 -5.04 9.74 -6.95
N THR A 159 -5.09 9.81 -5.62
CA THR A 159 -5.69 8.76 -4.80
C THR A 159 -6.36 9.35 -3.57
N SER A 160 -7.46 8.75 -3.15
CA SER A 160 -8.24 9.25 -2.02
C SER A 160 -7.52 9.13 -0.70
N TYR A 161 -6.65 8.13 -0.54
CA TYR A 161 -5.92 7.81 0.67
C TYR A 161 -4.40 7.77 0.40
N THR A 162 -3.78 6.64 0.51
CA THR A 162 -2.33 6.42 0.41
C THR A 162 -1.90 6.12 -1.04
N GLY A 163 -0.73 6.58 -1.44
CA GLY A 163 -0.16 6.27 -2.75
C GLY A 163 0.33 4.82 -2.82
N ILE A 164 1.34 4.48 -2.01
CA ILE A 164 1.87 3.11 -1.88
C ILE A 164 1.78 2.68 -0.41
N SER A 165 1.15 1.53 -0.15
CA SER A 165 1.14 0.89 1.16
C SER A 165 1.85 -0.45 1.09
N LEU A 166 2.80 -0.70 2.01
CA LEU A 166 3.54 -1.94 2.10
C LEU A 166 3.52 -2.50 3.53
N GLY A 167 3.13 -3.77 3.64
CA GLY A 167 2.97 -4.46 4.91
C GLY A 167 1.52 -4.51 5.36
N TRP A 168 1.25 -5.43 6.26
CA TRP A 168 -0.03 -5.60 6.92
C TRP A 168 0.17 -6.18 8.31
N SER A 169 -0.82 -6.08 9.17
CA SER A 169 -0.78 -6.36 10.60
C SER A 169 -0.08 -5.26 11.41
N TRP A 170 -0.70 -4.88 12.51
CA TRP A 170 -0.18 -3.87 13.45
C TRP A 170 0.70 -4.55 14.50
N THR A 171 1.77 -5.22 14.08
CA THR A 171 2.62 -6.02 14.97
C THR A 171 4.10 -5.80 14.74
N ARG A 172 4.86 -5.76 15.83
CA ARG A 172 6.33 -5.77 15.83
C ARG A 172 6.92 -7.17 15.71
N SER A 173 6.09 -8.18 15.80
CA SER A 173 6.51 -9.58 15.69
C SER A 173 6.90 -9.91 14.24
N ALA A 174 7.92 -10.74 14.09
CA ALA A 174 8.36 -11.17 12.76
C ALA A 174 7.23 -11.90 12.03
N ASN A 175 6.98 -11.49 10.81
CA ASN A 175 6.04 -12.11 9.88
C ASN A 175 6.75 -12.51 8.58
N ALA A 176 6.00 -13.02 7.62
CA ALA A 176 6.58 -13.49 6.36
C ALA A 176 7.09 -12.35 5.45
N SER A 177 6.77 -11.09 5.75
CA SER A 177 7.20 -9.94 4.94
C SER A 177 8.68 -9.65 5.12
N ARG A 178 9.44 -9.58 4.02
CA ARG A 178 10.87 -9.24 4.05
C ARG A 178 11.43 -8.93 2.68
N GLY A 179 12.58 -8.23 2.65
CA GLY A 179 13.38 -8.06 1.44
C GLY A 179 12.70 -7.26 0.34
N ASN A 180 11.72 -6.45 0.67
CA ASN A 180 10.97 -5.68 -0.32
C ASN A 180 11.69 -4.37 -0.66
N LEU A 181 11.43 -3.83 -1.85
CA LEU A 181 12.02 -2.59 -2.34
C LEU A 181 10.92 -1.67 -2.87
N ILE A 182 10.80 -0.46 -2.29
CA ILE A 182 10.05 0.65 -2.88
C ILE A 182 11.06 1.68 -3.36
N HIS A 183 11.23 1.83 -4.68
CA HIS A 183 12.33 2.59 -5.24
C HIS A 183 11.92 3.47 -6.40
N ALA A 184 12.40 4.71 -6.40
CA ALA A 184 12.26 5.64 -7.51
C ALA A 184 10.82 5.83 -8.04
N ASN A 185 9.82 5.73 -7.19
CA ASN A 185 8.43 6.03 -7.56
C ASN A 185 8.16 7.53 -7.43
N LEU A 186 7.30 8.06 -8.30
CA LEU A 186 6.75 9.39 -8.22
C LEU A 186 5.30 9.32 -7.70
N ILE A 187 5.03 9.98 -6.58
CA ILE A 187 3.70 9.98 -5.96
C ILE A 187 3.26 11.42 -5.75
N ARG A 188 2.10 11.76 -6.29
CA ARG A 188 1.51 13.08 -6.13
C ARG A 188 -0.02 13.03 -6.07
N ASN A 189 -0.62 14.10 -5.56
CA ASN A 189 -2.08 14.24 -5.46
C ASN A 189 -2.74 13.11 -4.66
N PHE A 190 -2.11 12.72 -3.55
CA PHE A 190 -2.65 11.73 -2.59
C PHE A 190 -3.40 12.44 -1.45
N ALA A 191 -4.06 11.66 -0.56
CA ALA A 191 -4.83 12.15 0.58
C ALA A 191 -6.05 13.01 0.20
N THR A 192 -6.63 12.78 -0.98
CA THR A 192 -7.68 13.68 -1.50
C THR A 192 -9.01 13.57 -0.76
N ARG A 193 -9.22 12.52 0.05
CA ARG A 193 -10.49 12.25 0.74
C ARG A 193 -10.34 11.79 2.19
N VAL A 194 -9.23 11.16 2.55
CA VAL A 194 -9.04 10.52 3.85
C VAL A 194 -7.74 10.99 4.48
N SER A 195 -7.76 11.24 5.79
CA SER A 195 -6.57 11.53 6.61
C SER A 195 -5.92 10.24 7.15
N ASP A 196 -4.95 10.36 8.04
CA ASP A 196 -4.15 9.25 8.57
C ASP A 196 -3.44 8.49 7.46
N THR A 197 -2.71 9.23 6.64
CA THR A 197 -2.19 8.76 5.36
C THR A 197 -0.76 9.19 5.11
N GLY A 198 -0.10 8.46 4.23
CA GLY A 198 1.21 8.83 3.68
C GLY A 198 1.26 8.64 2.17
N GLY A 199 2.12 9.40 1.50
CA GLY A 199 2.43 9.09 0.10
C GLY A 199 3.00 7.67 0.00
N ILE A 200 3.91 7.32 0.93
CA ILE A 200 4.36 5.94 1.18
C ILE A 200 4.09 5.62 2.65
N TYR A 201 3.41 4.50 2.87
CA TYR A 201 2.96 4.02 4.18
C TYR A 201 3.44 2.58 4.41
N THR A 202 3.92 2.26 5.61
CA THR A 202 4.36 0.91 5.94
C THR A 202 3.77 0.43 7.26
N LEU A 203 3.58 -0.89 7.37
CA LEU A 203 3.12 -1.58 8.58
C LEU A 203 4.00 -2.80 8.88
N SER A 204 4.05 -3.17 10.13
CA SER A 204 4.64 -4.40 10.66
C SER A 204 6.15 -4.60 10.40
N ALA A 205 6.70 -5.67 10.97
CA ALA A 205 8.12 -5.98 10.82
C ALA A 205 8.46 -6.47 9.41
N GLN A 206 9.44 -5.83 8.78
CA GLN A 206 9.85 -6.10 7.40
C GLN A 206 11.37 -6.11 7.25
N PRO A 207 12.07 -7.10 7.78
CA PRO A 207 13.52 -7.14 7.74
C PRO A 207 14.06 -7.07 6.31
N GLY A 208 15.03 -6.16 6.11
CA GLY A 208 15.68 -5.96 4.82
C GLY A 208 14.86 -5.20 3.79
N THR A 209 13.69 -4.68 4.15
CA THR A 209 12.91 -3.79 3.27
C THR A 209 13.57 -2.43 3.16
N VAL A 210 13.61 -1.89 1.94
CA VAL A 210 14.19 -0.58 1.64
C VAL A 210 13.15 0.30 0.94
N VAL A 211 13.03 1.55 1.41
CA VAL A 211 12.24 2.62 0.78
C VAL A 211 13.23 3.71 0.38
N SER A 212 13.51 3.86 -0.91
CA SER A 212 14.58 4.76 -1.36
C SER A 212 14.31 5.46 -2.67
N GLU A 213 14.88 6.65 -2.78
CA GLU A 213 14.93 7.44 -4.01
C GLU A 213 13.55 7.78 -4.63
N ASN A 214 12.49 7.69 -3.82
CA ASN A 214 11.16 8.09 -4.24
C ASN A 214 11.00 9.62 -4.19
N ALA A 215 10.14 10.16 -5.03
CA ALA A 215 9.69 11.55 -4.95
C ALA A 215 8.20 11.58 -4.55
N VAL A 216 7.91 12.23 -3.42
CA VAL A 216 6.55 12.34 -2.88
C VAL A 216 6.21 13.81 -2.70
N LEU A 217 5.13 14.24 -3.33
CA LEU A 217 4.80 15.67 -3.40
C LEU A 217 3.29 15.93 -3.57
N HIS A 218 2.89 17.17 -3.36
CA HIS A 218 1.56 17.71 -3.61
C HIS A 218 0.41 16.86 -3.00
N PRO A 219 0.34 16.68 -1.68
CA PRO A 219 -0.87 16.13 -1.07
C PRO A 219 -2.04 17.09 -1.33
N ILE A 220 -3.24 16.55 -1.52
CA ILE A 220 -4.45 17.35 -1.67
C ILE A 220 -5.36 16.99 -0.49
N ILE A 221 -5.43 17.88 0.50
CA ILE A 221 -6.19 17.59 1.71
C ILE A 221 -7.62 18.08 1.58
N SER A 222 -8.56 17.15 1.65
CA SER A 222 -9.98 17.50 1.67
C SER A 222 -10.34 18.30 2.93
N PRO A 223 -11.13 19.37 2.84
CA PRO A 223 -11.59 20.10 4.02
C PRO A 223 -12.57 19.30 4.88
N TYR A 224 -13.01 18.14 4.44
CA TYR A 224 -13.99 17.29 5.13
C TYR A 224 -13.37 16.09 5.85
N VAL A 225 -12.04 15.92 5.81
CA VAL A 225 -11.38 14.85 6.56
C VAL A 225 -11.48 15.08 8.06
N HIS A 226 -11.47 14.00 8.83
CA HIS A 226 -11.56 14.04 10.28
C HIS A 226 -10.41 14.83 10.92
N ASP A 227 -9.19 14.62 10.46
CA ASP A 227 -8.00 15.32 10.91
C ASP A 227 -7.18 15.80 9.70
N PRO A 228 -7.35 17.08 9.30
CA PRO A 228 -6.67 17.62 8.12
C PRO A 228 -5.16 17.78 8.30
N GLU A 229 -4.65 17.64 9.52
CA GLU A 229 -3.21 17.71 9.80
C GLU A 229 -2.55 16.34 9.84
N HIS A 230 -3.30 15.23 9.79
CA HIS A 230 -2.76 13.90 9.92
C HIS A 230 -2.48 13.24 8.54
N TRP A 231 -1.49 13.79 7.85
CA TRP A 231 -0.96 13.27 6.58
C TRP A 231 0.55 13.49 6.49
N TYR A 232 1.25 12.63 5.78
CA TYR A 232 2.72 12.66 5.73
C TYR A 232 3.22 12.27 4.34
N TYR A 233 4.44 12.69 3.98
CA TYR A 233 5.07 12.20 2.75
C TYR A 233 5.52 10.75 2.93
N LEU A 234 6.14 10.45 4.08
CA LEU A 234 6.59 9.11 4.44
C LEU A 234 6.05 8.79 5.85
N TYR A 235 5.41 7.64 5.97
CA TYR A 235 4.78 7.23 7.21
C TYR A 235 5.10 5.76 7.50
N THR A 236 5.94 5.50 8.50
CA THR A 236 6.10 4.17 9.06
C THR A 236 5.21 4.06 10.29
N ASP A 237 4.16 3.27 10.17
CA ASP A 237 3.13 3.13 11.21
C ASP A 237 3.36 1.86 12.05
N GLU A 238 2.38 1.50 12.83
CA GLU A 238 2.45 0.52 13.91
C GLU A 238 3.14 -0.79 13.50
N GLY A 239 4.10 -1.18 14.33
CA GLY A 239 4.87 -2.39 14.12
C GLY A 239 5.97 -2.29 13.06
N SER A 240 6.00 -1.26 12.20
CA SER A 240 7.07 -1.06 11.22
C SER A 240 8.44 -1.21 11.87
N SER A 241 9.23 -2.19 11.43
CA SER A 241 10.50 -2.56 12.04
C SER A 241 11.47 -3.06 10.99
N LEU A 242 12.76 -2.83 11.23
CA LEU A 242 13.86 -3.34 10.39
C LEU A 242 13.79 -2.86 8.93
N ILE A 243 13.25 -1.66 8.71
CA ILE A 243 13.08 -1.01 7.41
C ILE A 243 14.16 0.08 7.28
N THR A 244 14.75 0.21 6.11
CA THR A 244 15.63 1.34 5.75
C THR A 244 14.86 2.33 4.88
N VAL A 245 14.75 3.58 5.32
CA VAL A 245 14.09 4.68 4.61
C VAL A 245 15.14 5.74 4.29
N ARG A 246 15.55 5.86 3.03
CA ARG A 246 16.68 6.74 2.68
C ARG A 246 16.53 7.40 1.32
N ASP A 247 17.12 8.58 1.21
CA ASP A 247 17.25 9.33 -0.04
C ASP A 247 15.91 9.63 -0.75
N ASN A 248 14.80 9.70 -0.01
CA ASN A 248 13.50 10.03 -0.58
C ASN A 248 13.32 11.56 -0.61
N TRP A 249 12.93 12.09 -1.76
CA TRP A 249 12.68 13.50 -1.94
C TRP A 249 11.24 13.88 -1.56
N SER A 250 11.11 14.96 -0.82
CA SER A 250 9.84 15.64 -0.54
C SER A 250 10.08 17.14 -0.35
N PRO A 251 9.08 18.01 -0.58
CA PRO A 251 9.29 19.46 -0.45
C PRO A 251 9.59 19.92 0.98
N GLU A 252 9.21 19.14 1.98
CA GLU A 252 9.49 19.38 3.39
C GLU A 252 9.64 18.06 4.17
N LYS A 253 10.12 18.14 5.42
CA LYS A 253 10.28 16.98 6.31
C LYS A 253 9.02 16.72 7.13
N ARG A 254 7.94 16.36 6.48
CA ARG A 254 6.71 15.93 7.14
C ARG A 254 6.60 14.41 7.09
N PHE A 255 7.21 13.77 8.09
CA PHE A 255 7.31 12.30 8.22
C PHE A 255 6.76 11.87 9.57
N LEU A 256 6.18 10.66 9.62
CA LEU A 256 5.74 10.08 10.88
C LEU A 256 6.35 8.69 11.09
N GLN A 257 6.78 8.46 12.33
CA GLN A 257 7.21 7.16 12.84
C GLN A 257 6.30 6.86 14.05
N ASN A 258 5.16 6.23 13.79
CA ASN A 258 4.17 5.96 14.83
C ASN A 258 4.27 4.54 15.35
N ALA A 259 4.41 4.37 16.66
CA ALA A 259 4.40 3.08 17.33
C ALA A 259 5.28 2.01 16.66
N ASN A 260 6.39 2.42 16.07
CA ASN A 260 7.31 1.55 15.36
C ASN A 260 7.95 0.51 16.28
N GLY A 261 8.39 -0.60 15.70
CA GLY A 261 9.30 -1.54 16.33
C GLY A 261 10.76 -1.11 16.14
N PRO A 262 11.72 -1.94 16.57
CA PRO A 262 13.14 -1.62 16.53
C PRO A 262 13.74 -1.73 15.12
N GLY A 263 14.91 -1.13 14.94
CA GLY A 263 15.80 -1.37 13.80
C GLY A 263 15.46 -0.64 12.52
N ASN A 264 14.53 0.31 12.53
CA ASN A 264 14.33 1.22 11.40
C ASN A 264 15.51 2.19 11.28
N GLN A 265 15.95 2.42 10.06
CA GLN A 265 17.01 3.37 9.71
C GLN A 265 16.43 4.46 8.82
N TRP A 266 16.61 5.72 9.20
CA TRP A 266 16.14 6.88 8.46
C TRP A 266 17.33 7.77 8.11
N GLU A 267 17.63 7.90 6.82
CA GLU A 267 18.79 8.62 6.33
C GLU A 267 18.40 9.51 5.15
N ASN A 268 18.85 10.77 5.18
CA ASN A 268 18.79 11.70 4.05
C ASN A 268 17.43 11.76 3.33
N ASN A 269 16.31 11.95 4.07
CA ASN A 269 15.00 12.13 3.46
C ASN A 269 14.55 13.60 3.54
N GLY A 270 13.92 14.12 2.51
CA GLY A 270 13.36 15.47 2.45
C GLY A 270 13.96 16.37 1.38
N PRO A 271 13.82 17.70 1.52
CA PRO A 271 14.18 18.66 0.47
C PRO A 271 15.67 18.75 0.16
N GLN A 272 16.53 18.23 1.03
CA GLN A 272 17.98 18.20 0.81
C GLN A 272 18.42 17.06 -0.10
N VAL A 273 17.55 16.12 -0.43
CA VAL A 273 17.83 15.04 -1.38
C VAL A 273 18.08 15.62 -2.76
N SER A 274 19.00 15.03 -3.50
CA SER A 274 19.41 15.52 -4.82
C SER A 274 18.23 15.67 -5.78
N GLU A 275 18.14 16.81 -6.47
CA GLU A 275 17.19 17.03 -7.56
C GLU A 275 17.33 16.00 -8.68
N LYS A 276 18.48 15.34 -8.82
CA LYS A 276 18.64 14.23 -9.78
C LYS A 276 17.81 13.02 -9.40
N ILE A 277 17.72 12.70 -8.11
CA ILE A 277 16.87 11.61 -7.59
C ILE A 277 15.40 11.96 -7.84
N LYS A 278 14.98 13.17 -7.48
CA LYS A 278 13.62 13.65 -7.76
C LYS A 278 13.25 13.56 -9.24
N ALA A 279 14.17 13.96 -10.11
CA ALA A 279 13.94 13.96 -11.56
C ALA A 279 13.94 12.55 -12.18
N ALA A 280 14.57 11.59 -11.53
CA ALA A 280 14.63 10.19 -11.96
C ALA A 280 13.46 9.35 -11.43
N ALA A 281 12.70 9.86 -10.45
CA ALA A 281 11.54 9.18 -9.90
C ALA A 281 10.36 9.18 -10.88
N GLY A 282 9.59 8.10 -10.89
CA GLY A 282 8.48 7.87 -11.80
C GLY A 282 8.88 7.07 -13.04
N LEU A 283 8.07 7.14 -14.07
CA LEU A 283 8.24 6.34 -15.28
C LEU A 283 9.59 6.57 -15.96
N GLU A 284 10.29 5.50 -16.25
CA GLU A 284 11.50 5.55 -17.05
C GLU A 284 11.20 6.05 -18.49
N PRO A 285 12.21 6.57 -19.21
CA PRO A 285 12.00 7.16 -20.54
C PRO A 285 11.26 6.28 -21.54
N ALA A 286 11.45 4.95 -21.46
CA ALA A 286 10.80 3.97 -22.35
C ALA A 286 9.30 3.82 -22.11
N PHE A 287 8.77 4.37 -21.00
CA PHE A 287 7.36 4.24 -20.58
C PHE A 287 6.62 5.58 -20.50
N GLN A 288 7.26 6.68 -20.83
CA GLN A 288 6.62 8.01 -20.77
C GLN A 288 5.50 8.22 -21.80
N ASP A 289 5.35 7.32 -22.73
CA ASP A 289 4.20 7.28 -23.63
C ASP A 289 2.87 7.06 -22.90
N LEU A 290 2.90 6.43 -21.71
CA LEU A 290 1.73 6.26 -20.85
C LEU A 290 1.10 7.59 -20.41
N LEU A 291 1.89 8.64 -20.26
CA LEU A 291 1.41 9.98 -19.88
C LEU A 291 0.65 10.71 -21.00
N LYS A 292 0.70 10.20 -22.22
CA LYS A 292 0.11 10.84 -23.41
C LYS A 292 -1.23 10.22 -23.83
N GLN A 293 -1.72 9.29 -23.05
CA GLN A 293 -2.87 8.48 -23.40
C GLN A 293 -4.14 8.90 -22.67
#